data_61902fe989f297e8ad57f4d3defc0414
#
_entry.id   61902fe989f297e8ad57f4d3defc0414
#
_cell.length_a   1.000
_cell.length_b   1.000
_cell.length_c   1.000
_cell.angle_alpha   90.00
_cell.angle_beta   90.00
_cell.angle_gamma   90.00
#
_symmetry.space_group_name_H-M   'P 1'
#
loop_
_entity.id
_entity.type
_entity.pdbx_description
1 polymer ?
#
loop_
_entity_poly.entity_id
_entity_poly.type
_entity_poly.pdbx_seq_one_letter_code
_entity_poly.pdbx_strand_id
1 'polypeptide(L)'
;IMRRFSLLGGQGLPLYIVNGELDNLYPVDQVEPHIKWFQALGVPLVFRPQAGAGHNTAWWPTEREPYEKFVREHPRAAHPAKLSWETERTDKFNRNRWLVINELRRDASRETELKDRGFFQHTKLSGRVDVVRAGNTFAAKVRDVAAFTLLLSPDAVDLSQPIVVSVN
;
A
#
# COMPACT_ATOMS: atom_id res chain seq x y z
N ILE A 1 0.25 -8.55 -7.43
CA ILE A 1 0.56 -8.06 -6.07
C ILE A 1 1.79 -7.17 -6.12
N MET A 2 2.86 -7.58 -6.77
CA MET A 2 4.13 -6.84 -6.81
C MET A 2 4.02 -5.43 -7.44
N ARG A 3 3.31 -5.25 -8.56
CA ARG A 3 3.05 -3.91 -9.13
C ARG A 3 2.23 -3.01 -8.19
N ARG A 4 1.34 -3.58 -7.37
CA ARG A 4 0.54 -2.83 -6.39
C ARG A 4 1.38 -2.34 -5.22
N PHE A 5 2.32 -3.15 -4.72
CA PHE A 5 3.21 -2.73 -3.64
C PHE A 5 4.12 -1.58 -4.04
N SER A 6 4.67 -1.59 -5.26
CA SER A 6 5.54 -0.51 -5.74
C SER A 6 4.82 0.85 -5.81
N LEU A 7 3.55 0.81 -6.16
CA LEU A 7 2.71 2.01 -6.26
C LEU A 7 2.18 2.47 -4.91
N LEU A 8 2.07 1.57 -3.93
CA LEU A 8 1.74 1.87 -2.53
C LEU A 8 2.98 2.23 -1.71
N GLY A 9 4.15 1.68 -2.04
CA GLY A 9 5.42 1.91 -1.34
C GLY A 9 5.93 3.34 -1.41
N GLY A 10 5.70 4.03 -2.53
CA GLY A 10 5.94 5.48 -2.62
C GLY A 10 5.03 6.33 -1.73
N GLN A 11 4.08 5.72 -1.02
CA GLN A 11 3.11 6.37 -0.15
C GLN A 11 3.40 6.20 1.35
N GLY A 12 4.59 5.73 1.72
CA GLY A 12 5.04 5.79 3.10
C GLY A 12 4.42 4.76 4.03
N LEU A 13 4.22 3.52 3.58
CA LEU A 13 4.06 2.38 4.47
C LEU A 13 5.42 1.72 4.65
N PRO A 14 6.17 2.07 5.71
CA PRO A 14 7.42 1.43 6.01
C PRO A 14 7.17 -0.03 6.39
N LEU A 15 8.05 -0.92 5.95
CA LEU A 15 7.99 -2.34 6.25
C LEU A 15 9.13 -2.74 7.17
N TYR A 16 8.84 -3.52 8.20
CA TYR A 16 9.84 -4.18 9.03
C TYR A 16 9.63 -5.68 8.90
N ILE A 17 10.60 -6.34 8.30
CA ILE A 17 10.52 -7.77 7.98
C ILE A 17 11.62 -8.49 8.71
N VAL A 18 11.24 -9.50 9.50
CA VAL A 18 12.16 -10.40 10.20
C VAL A 18 11.99 -11.79 9.62
N ASN A 19 13.09 -12.47 9.36
CA ASN A 19 13.08 -13.82 8.79
C ASN A 19 14.18 -14.67 9.42
N GLY A 20 13.86 -15.92 9.79
CA GLY A 20 14.86 -16.86 10.25
C GLY A 20 15.81 -17.27 9.13
N GLU A 21 17.12 -17.27 9.37
CA GLU A 21 18.12 -17.67 8.37
C GLU A 21 17.96 -19.13 7.94
N LEU A 22 17.58 -20.00 8.89
CA LEU A 22 17.34 -21.44 8.67
C LEU A 22 15.84 -21.77 8.49
N ASP A 23 15.03 -20.78 8.12
CA ASP A 23 13.61 -21.00 7.84
C ASP A 23 13.45 -21.83 6.56
N ASN A 24 12.92 -23.04 6.72
CA ASN A 24 12.72 -23.98 5.61
C ASN A 24 11.43 -23.72 4.81
N LEU A 25 10.52 -22.89 5.31
CA LEU A 25 9.30 -22.50 4.58
C LEU A 25 9.54 -21.24 3.76
N TYR A 26 10.33 -20.30 4.30
CA TYR A 26 10.69 -19.02 3.66
C TYR A 26 12.21 -18.81 3.74
N PRO A 27 13.01 -19.60 3.02
CA PRO A 27 14.47 -19.46 3.01
C PRO A 27 14.90 -18.04 2.66
N VAL A 28 15.91 -17.51 3.36
CA VAL A 28 16.37 -16.12 3.18
C VAL A 28 16.81 -15.84 1.75
N ASP A 29 17.44 -16.78 1.09
CA ASP A 29 17.87 -16.70 -0.31
C ASP A 29 16.71 -16.54 -1.29
N GLN A 30 15.52 -17.05 -0.95
CA GLN A 30 14.29 -16.86 -1.73
C GLN A 30 13.56 -15.55 -1.37
N VAL A 31 13.67 -15.10 -0.13
CA VAL A 31 13.02 -13.85 0.35
C VAL A 31 13.82 -12.62 -0.08
N GLU A 32 15.14 -12.66 0.03
CA GLU A 32 16.03 -11.51 -0.20
C GLU A 32 15.89 -10.87 -1.60
N PRO A 33 15.72 -11.60 -2.70
CA PRO A 33 15.46 -10.98 -4.00
C PRO A 33 14.19 -10.10 -4.01
N HIS A 34 13.14 -10.49 -3.29
CA HIS A 34 11.93 -9.69 -3.15
C HIS A 34 12.17 -8.44 -2.30
N ILE A 35 12.97 -8.57 -1.23
CA ILE A 35 13.37 -7.43 -0.39
C ILE A 35 14.14 -6.39 -1.23
N LYS A 36 15.16 -6.83 -1.97
CA LYS A 36 15.95 -5.97 -2.86
C LYS A 36 15.07 -5.30 -3.93
N TRP A 37 14.10 -6.04 -4.45
CA TRP A 37 13.16 -5.48 -5.41
C TRP A 37 12.26 -4.40 -4.79
N PHE A 38 11.73 -4.59 -3.58
CA PHE A 38 10.96 -3.56 -2.86
C PHE A 38 11.80 -2.32 -2.59
N GLN A 39 13.05 -2.50 -2.15
CA GLN A 39 13.98 -1.41 -1.90
C GLN A 39 14.29 -0.62 -3.18
N ALA A 40 14.50 -1.30 -4.31
CA ALA A 40 14.71 -0.68 -5.62
C ALA A 40 13.49 0.15 -6.10
N LEU A 41 12.29 -0.18 -5.62
CA LEU A 41 11.07 0.58 -5.87
C LEU A 41 10.85 1.75 -4.88
N GLY A 42 11.82 2.01 -3.99
CA GLY A 42 11.74 3.09 -3.01
C GLY A 42 10.80 2.81 -1.83
N VAL A 43 10.47 1.53 -1.58
CA VAL A 43 9.71 1.15 -0.37
C VAL A 43 10.62 1.30 0.84
N PRO A 44 10.26 2.12 1.84
CA PRO A 44 11.01 2.18 3.10
C PRO A 44 10.93 0.81 3.79
N LEU A 45 12.01 0.03 3.77
CA LEU A 45 12.01 -1.34 4.24
C LEU A 45 13.28 -1.64 5.03
N VAL A 46 13.08 -2.18 6.23
CA VAL A 46 14.12 -2.81 7.06
C VAL A 46 13.96 -4.31 6.94
N PHE A 47 15.04 -5.02 6.61
CA PHE A 47 15.09 -6.47 6.58
C PHE A 47 16.10 -6.98 7.62
N ARG A 48 15.66 -7.90 8.46
CA ARG A 48 16.41 -8.43 9.61
C ARG A 48 16.45 -9.95 9.55
N PRO A 49 17.38 -10.56 8.81
CA PRO A 49 17.61 -12.00 8.89
C PRO A 49 18.15 -12.35 10.27
N GLN A 50 17.61 -13.40 10.88
CA GLN A 50 17.99 -13.87 12.22
C GLN A 50 18.86 -15.11 12.11
N ALA A 51 20.13 -14.97 12.46
CA ALA A 51 21.12 -16.03 12.39
C ALA A 51 20.71 -17.26 13.21
N GLY A 52 20.76 -18.43 12.59
CA GLY A 52 20.45 -19.71 13.23
C GLY A 52 18.98 -19.93 13.59
N ALA A 53 18.09 -18.99 13.32
CA ALA A 53 16.67 -19.14 13.59
C ALA A 53 15.94 -19.86 12.45
N GLY A 54 15.05 -20.78 12.79
CA GLY A 54 14.11 -21.43 11.87
C GLY A 54 12.79 -20.65 11.73
N HIS A 55 11.73 -21.37 11.31
CA HIS A 55 10.38 -20.83 11.19
C HIS A 55 9.72 -20.69 12.56
N ASN A 56 10.19 -19.73 13.36
CA ASN A 56 9.67 -19.42 14.70
C ASN A 56 9.96 -17.95 15.08
N THR A 57 9.53 -17.56 16.26
CA THR A 57 9.69 -16.19 16.78
C THR A 57 10.61 -16.14 18.02
N ALA A 58 11.49 -17.11 18.20
CA ALA A 58 12.40 -17.17 19.37
C ALA A 58 13.36 -15.96 19.42
N TRP A 59 13.61 -15.34 18.27
CA TRP A 59 14.39 -14.12 18.13
C TRP A 59 13.68 -12.84 18.66
N TRP A 60 12.37 -12.90 18.97
CA TRP A 60 11.61 -11.73 19.37
C TRP A 60 12.19 -10.94 20.55
N PRO A 61 12.70 -11.53 21.63
CA PRO A 61 13.30 -10.76 22.72
C PRO A 61 14.44 -9.84 22.26
N THR A 62 15.22 -10.26 21.26
CA THR A 62 16.33 -9.47 20.70
C THR A 62 15.84 -8.41 19.70
N GLU A 63 14.80 -8.71 18.93
CA GLU A 63 14.26 -7.80 17.90
C GLU A 63 13.21 -6.81 18.43
N ARG A 64 12.71 -7.02 19.64
CA ARG A 64 11.65 -6.18 20.21
C ARG A 64 12.02 -4.69 20.25
N GLU A 65 13.18 -4.36 20.81
CA GLU A 65 13.61 -2.97 20.92
C GLU A 65 13.85 -2.31 19.54
N PRO A 66 14.60 -2.91 18.60
CA PRO A 66 14.72 -2.41 17.24
C PRO A 66 13.35 -2.20 16.54
N TYR A 67 12.42 -3.13 16.71
CA TYR A 67 11.08 -3.02 16.16
C TYR A 67 10.28 -1.86 16.79
N GLU A 68 10.28 -1.74 18.12
CA GLU A 68 9.59 -0.66 18.81
C GLU A 68 10.19 0.71 18.44
N LYS A 69 11.52 0.81 18.27
CA LYS A 69 12.19 2.00 17.76
C LYS A 69 11.70 2.33 16.35
N PHE A 70 11.68 1.34 15.45
CA PHE A 70 11.17 1.51 14.08
C PHE A 70 9.73 2.03 14.07
N VAL A 71 8.85 1.49 14.91
CA VAL A 71 7.44 1.94 15.00
C VAL A 71 7.36 3.39 15.47
N ARG A 72 8.16 3.79 16.47
CA ARG A 72 8.19 5.18 16.97
C ARG A 72 8.70 6.18 15.92
N GLU A 73 9.67 5.77 15.10
CA GLU A 73 10.28 6.61 14.06
C GLU A 73 9.39 6.74 12.81
N HIS A 74 8.36 5.88 12.67
CA HIS A 74 7.47 5.88 11.50
C HIS A 74 6.00 6.07 11.89
N PRO A 75 5.64 7.20 12.53
CA PRO A 75 4.24 7.47 12.87
C PRO A 75 3.38 7.60 11.62
N ARG A 76 2.17 7.07 11.68
CA ARG A 76 1.22 7.20 10.58
C ARG A 76 0.72 8.63 10.46
N ALA A 77 0.98 9.28 9.33
CA ALA A 77 0.33 10.57 9.06
C ALA A 77 -1.18 10.38 8.91
N ALA A 78 -1.99 11.12 9.66
CA ALA A 78 -3.46 11.05 9.57
C ALA A 78 -3.93 11.54 8.20
N HIS A 79 -3.36 12.65 7.71
CA HIS A 79 -3.75 13.34 6.48
C HIS A 79 -2.55 13.48 5.53
N PRO A 80 -2.01 12.38 4.94
CA PRO A 80 -0.89 12.48 4.01
C PRO A 80 -1.26 13.31 2.79
N ALA A 81 -0.30 14.10 2.28
CA ALA A 81 -0.52 14.92 1.09
C ALA A 81 -0.65 14.10 -0.21
N LYS A 82 -0.14 12.87 -0.21
CA LYS A 82 -0.27 11.93 -1.32
C LYS A 82 -0.93 10.66 -0.83
N LEU A 83 -1.89 10.16 -1.59
CA LEU A 83 -2.61 8.94 -1.23
C LEU A 83 -2.99 8.19 -2.50
N SER A 84 -2.78 6.88 -2.46
CA SER A 84 -3.21 5.96 -3.51
C SER A 84 -4.03 4.84 -2.91
N TRP A 85 -5.08 4.45 -3.59
CA TRP A 85 -5.82 3.26 -3.23
C TRP A 85 -6.24 2.48 -4.46
N GLU A 86 -6.15 1.19 -4.36
CA GLU A 86 -6.60 0.25 -5.39
C GLU A 86 -7.41 -0.86 -4.75
N THR A 87 -8.59 -1.13 -5.27
CA THR A 87 -9.50 -2.17 -4.77
C THR A 87 -10.22 -2.90 -5.89
N GLU A 88 -10.58 -4.14 -5.64
CA GLU A 88 -11.42 -4.98 -6.51
C GLU A 88 -12.88 -4.99 -6.05
N ARG A 89 -13.16 -4.41 -4.87
CA ARG A 89 -14.49 -4.42 -4.25
C ARG A 89 -14.74 -3.11 -3.53
N THR A 90 -16.01 -2.70 -3.57
CA THR A 90 -16.48 -1.46 -2.93
C THR A 90 -17.30 -1.72 -1.65
N ASP A 91 -17.66 -2.97 -1.37
CA ASP A 91 -18.31 -3.39 -0.12
C ASP A 91 -17.31 -3.64 1.03
N LYS A 92 -16.05 -3.92 0.71
CA LYS A 92 -14.94 -4.12 1.66
C LYS A 92 -13.65 -3.56 1.08
N PHE A 93 -12.73 -3.14 1.96
CA PHE A 93 -11.41 -2.66 1.56
C PHE A 93 -11.44 -1.53 0.52
N ASN A 94 -12.50 -0.74 0.53
CA ASN A 94 -12.72 0.35 -0.41
C ASN A 94 -12.14 1.69 0.06
N ARG A 95 -11.48 1.73 1.23
CA ARG A 95 -11.00 2.96 1.86
C ARG A 95 -9.53 2.89 2.24
N ASN A 96 -8.83 3.98 1.98
CA ASN A 96 -7.53 4.28 2.57
C ASN A 96 -7.56 5.69 3.16
N ARG A 97 -7.61 5.80 4.49
CA ARG A 97 -7.68 7.08 5.23
C ARG A 97 -8.84 7.97 4.75
N TRP A 98 -8.55 9.08 4.11
CA TRP A 98 -9.53 10.06 3.63
C TRP A 98 -10.00 9.81 2.18
N LEU A 99 -9.51 8.78 1.51
CA LEU A 99 -9.94 8.37 0.17
C LEU A 99 -10.81 7.11 0.25
N VAL A 100 -12.02 7.19 -0.34
CA VAL A 100 -12.96 6.06 -0.43
C VAL A 100 -13.32 5.83 -1.88
N ILE A 101 -13.18 4.62 -2.39
CA ILE A 101 -13.66 4.22 -3.71
C ILE A 101 -15.08 3.68 -3.55
N ASN A 102 -16.05 4.39 -4.12
CA ASN A 102 -17.48 4.06 -3.97
C ASN A 102 -17.99 3.13 -5.07
N GLU A 103 -17.48 3.32 -6.31
CA GLU A 103 -17.95 2.56 -7.45
C GLU A 103 -16.82 2.29 -8.43
N LEU A 104 -16.74 1.06 -8.93
CA LEU A 104 -15.81 0.64 -9.97
C LEU A 104 -16.48 0.75 -11.34
N ARG A 105 -15.72 1.24 -12.33
CA ARG A 105 -16.16 1.17 -13.72
C ARG A 105 -15.98 -0.27 -14.19
N ARG A 106 -17.08 -0.92 -14.53
CA ARG A 106 -17.09 -2.28 -15.09
C ARG A 106 -17.07 -2.19 -16.60
N ASP A 107 -16.04 -2.75 -17.20
CA ASP A 107 -15.96 -2.99 -18.62
C ASP A 107 -15.92 -4.51 -18.85
N ALA A 108 -17.03 -5.07 -19.35
CA ALA A 108 -17.15 -6.50 -19.58
C ALA A 108 -16.12 -7.04 -20.59
N SER A 109 -15.59 -6.19 -21.48
CA SER A 109 -14.58 -6.60 -22.46
C SER A 109 -13.24 -6.96 -21.82
N ARG A 110 -12.91 -6.36 -20.66
CA ARG A 110 -11.63 -6.58 -19.94
C ARG A 110 -11.66 -7.81 -19.01
N GLU A 111 -12.83 -8.32 -18.66
CA GLU A 111 -12.95 -9.55 -17.84
C GLU A 111 -12.42 -10.79 -18.57
N THR A 112 -12.38 -10.76 -19.90
CA THR A 112 -11.88 -11.86 -20.74
C THR A 112 -10.36 -11.93 -20.80
N GLU A 113 -9.64 -10.83 -20.56
CA GLU A 113 -8.17 -10.78 -20.62
C GLU A 113 -7.48 -11.38 -19.38
N LEU A 114 -8.23 -11.70 -18.33
CA LEU A 114 -7.68 -12.15 -17.05
C LEU A 114 -7.53 -13.67 -16.94
N LYS A 115 -7.77 -14.42 -18.02
CA LYS A 115 -7.96 -15.89 -17.99
C LYS A 115 -6.70 -16.74 -17.76
N ASP A 116 -5.51 -16.20 -17.75
CA ASP A 116 -4.34 -17.06 -17.55
C ASP A 116 -3.20 -16.34 -16.83
N ARG A 117 -3.08 -16.57 -15.51
CA ARG A 117 -1.90 -16.04 -14.80
C ARG A 117 -1.69 -16.63 -13.41
N GLY A 118 -0.60 -17.29 -13.26
CA GLY A 118 0.10 -17.84 -12.13
C GLY A 118 -0.35 -17.54 -10.68
N PHE A 119 0.44 -17.93 -9.74
CA PHE A 119 0.16 -18.03 -8.30
C PHE A 119 -0.46 -16.79 -7.62
N PHE A 120 -0.33 -15.59 -8.22
CA PHE A 120 -0.91 -14.33 -7.71
C PHE A 120 -2.00 -13.79 -8.65
N GLN A 121 -2.90 -14.65 -9.09
CA GLN A 121 -3.97 -14.26 -10.01
C GLN A 121 -4.91 -13.22 -9.40
N HIS A 122 -5.15 -12.14 -10.15
CA HIS A 122 -6.30 -11.27 -9.94
C HIS A 122 -7.43 -11.78 -10.82
N THR A 123 -8.43 -12.33 -10.17
CA THR A 123 -9.65 -12.81 -10.84
C THR A 123 -10.66 -11.70 -11.09
N LYS A 124 -10.39 -10.49 -10.61
CA LYS A 124 -11.30 -9.34 -10.70
C LYS A 124 -10.55 -8.08 -11.15
N LEU A 125 -11.22 -7.28 -11.95
CA LEU A 125 -10.77 -5.94 -12.29
C LEU A 125 -10.70 -5.07 -11.03
N SER A 126 -9.62 -4.32 -10.90
CA SER A 126 -9.43 -3.36 -9.81
C SER A 126 -9.54 -1.94 -10.32
N GLY A 127 -10.16 -1.08 -9.53
CA GLY A 127 -10.10 0.36 -9.72
C GLY A 127 -9.07 1.01 -8.83
N ARG A 128 -8.45 2.07 -9.32
CA ARG A 128 -7.40 2.81 -8.63
C ARG A 128 -7.61 4.31 -8.69
N VAL A 129 -7.36 4.97 -7.56
CA VAL A 129 -7.29 6.44 -7.46
C VAL A 129 -5.96 6.82 -6.82
N ASP A 130 -5.22 7.71 -7.48
CA ASP A 130 -4.03 8.37 -6.96
C ASP A 130 -4.37 9.84 -6.75
N VAL A 131 -4.21 10.37 -5.54
CA VAL A 131 -4.52 11.77 -5.21
C VAL A 131 -3.32 12.46 -4.61
N VAL A 132 -3.06 13.67 -5.10
CA VAL A 132 -2.11 14.61 -4.50
C VAL A 132 -2.89 15.82 -3.99
N ARG A 133 -2.69 16.17 -2.71
CA ARG A 133 -3.28 17.35 -2.07
C ARG A 133 -2.21 18.41 -1.83
N ALA A 134 -2.54 19.66 -2.18
CA ALA A 134 -1.76 20.84 -1.85
C ALA A 134 -2.71 21.91 -1.31
N GLY A 135 -2.72 22.13 0.01
CA GLY A 135 -3.73 22.94 0.68
C GLY A 135 -5.14 22.44 0.35
N ASN A 136 -5.98 23.33 -0.19
CA ASN A 136 -7.37 23.05 -0.60
C ASN A 136 -7.50 22.45 -2.02
N THR A 137 -6.39 22.19 -2.70
CA THR A 137 -6.42 21.62 -4.05
C THR A 137 -6.10 20.14 -4.04
N PHE A 138 -6.92 19.35 -4.72
CA PHE A 138 -6.76 17.91 -4.91
C PHE A 138 -6.64 17.60 -6.41
N ALA A 139 -5.54 16.96 -6.81
CA ALA A 139 -5.35 16.45 -8.16
C ALA A 139 -5.45 14.93 -8.12
N ALA A 140 -6.46 14.37 -8.77
CA ALA A 140 -6.72 12.94 -8.79
C ALA A 140 -6.46 12.34 -10.17
N LYS A 141 -5.77 11.19 -10.21
CA LYS A 141 -5.68 10.31 -11.37
C LYS A 141 -6.51 9.06 -11.09
N VAL A 142 -7.40 8.74 -12.00
CA VAL A 142 -8.39 7.69 -11.82
C VAL A 142 -8.25 6.63 -12.90
N ARG A 143 -8.31 5.36 -12.51
CA ARG A 143 -8.35 4.22 -13.43
C ARG A 143 -9.42 3.24 -12.98
N ASP A 144 -10.35 2.91 -13.86
CA ASP A 144 -11.43 1.93 -13.65
C ASP A 144 -12.28 2.20 -12.39
N VAL A 145 -12.44 3.48 -12.02
CA VAL A 145 -13.30 3.95 -10.93
C VAL A 145 -14.36 4.89 -11.54
N ALA A 146 -15.62 4.67 -11.19
CA ALA A 146 -16.74 5.51 -11.60
C ALA A 146 -17.03 6.61 -10.56
N ALA A 147 -16.87 6.28 -9.26
CA ALA A 147 -17.11 7.25 -8.19
C ALA A 147 -16.14 7.02 -7.01
N PHE A 148 -15.65 8.13 -6.44
CA PHE A 148 -14.87 8.14 -5.21
C PHE A 148 -15.22 9.32 -4.33
N THR A 149 -14.91 9.24 -3.04
CA THR A 149 -15.14 10.29 -2.04
C THR A 149 -13.83 10.69 -1.38
N LEU A 150 -13.66 12.00 -1.19
CA LEU A 150 -12.61 12.59 -0.37
C LEU A 150 -13.22 13.02 0.97
N LEU A 151 -12.78 12.44 2.07
CA LEU A 151 -13.20 12.83 3.42
C LEU A 151 -12.35 14.02 3.87
N LEU A 152 -12.95 15.18 3.99
CA LEU A 152 -12.26 16.40 4.37
C LEU A 152 -12.17 16.51 5.90
N SER A 153 -11.06 17.08 6.37
CA SER A 153 -10.84 17.38 7.78
C SER A 153 -10.29 18.81 7.92
N PRO A 154 -10.74 19.59 8.92
CA PRO A 154 -10.18 20.91 9.20
C PRO A 154 -8.67 20.86 9.53
N ASP A 155 -8.16 19.71 9.99
CA ASP A 155 -6.71 19.50 10.23
C ASP A 155 -5.89 19.41 8.92
N ALA A 156 -6.56 19.29 7.78
CA ALA A 156 -5.91 19.03 6.49
C ALA A 156 -6.21 20.11 5.44
N VAL A 157 -7.35 20.80 5.56
CA VAL A 157 -7.84 21.81 4.60
C VAL A 157 -8.52 22.96 5.35
N ASP A 158 -8.51 24.15 4.78
CA ASP A 158 -9.26 25.28 5.27
C ASP A 158 -10.71 25.21 4.74
N LEU A 159 -11.65 24.79 5.59
CA LEU A 159 -13.06 24.63 5.23
C LEU A 159 -13.77 25.99 5.01
N SER A 160 -13.16 27.12 5.34
CA SER A 160 -13.68 28.46 5.04
C SER A 160 -13.39 28.90 3.60
N GLN A 161 -12.53 28.19 2.90
CA GLN A 161 -12.12 28.50 1.54
C GLN A 161 -12.62 27.44 0.55
N PRO A 162 -12.75 27.76 -0.72
CA PRO A 162 -13.14 26.79 -1.75
C PRO A 162 -12.20 25.58 -1.80
N ILE A 163 -12.78 24.40 -1.98
CA ILE A 163 -12.05 23.16 -2.26
C ILE A 163 -12.06 22.92 -3.76
N VAL A 164 -10.88 22.78 -4.34
CA VAL A 164 -10.72 22.54 -5.78
C VAL A 164 -10.31 21.07 -6.01
N VAL A 165 -11.07 20.38 -6.83
CA VAL A 165 -10.77 18.98 -7.21
C VAL A 165 -10.64 18.89 -8.72
N SER A 166 -9.49 18.44 -9.20
CA SER A 166 -9.26 18.12 -10.61
C SER A 166 -9.14 16.61 -10.77
N VAL A 167 -9.78 16.09 -11.80
CA VAL A 167 -9.76 14.66 -12.14
C VAL A 167 -9.39 14.53 -13.61
N ASN A 168 -8.43 13.62 -13.96
CA ASN A 168 -8.03 13.34 -15.34
C ASN A 168 -9.12 12.63 -16.13
#